data_bf9088914fcb7c442f328657206164d9
#
_entry.id   bf9088914fcb7c442f328657206164d9
#
_cell.length_a   1.000
_cell.length_b   1.000
_cell.length_c   1.000
_cell.angle_alpha   90.00
_cell.angle_beta   90.00
_cell.angle_gamma   90.00
#
_symmetry.space_group_name_H-M   'P 1'
#
loop_
_entity.id
_entity.type
_entity.pdbx_description
1 polymer ?
#
loop_
_entity_poly.entity_id
_entity_poly.type
_entity_poly.pdbx_seq_one_letter_code
_entity_poly.pdbx_strand_id
1 'polypeptide(L)'
;MTFCFFTTQYLPTPGGVERYTWNLARRCLAAGHRALVVTSSLPGLPARETDADGIEIWRLPAWPVMNGRFPVLKPHPPAADLWAQGIDFAVIQTRMYTQSVWAARQCKRQGIPALVLDHSTGYMMHGGAAGLAGKMYEHLACNIIKACGFPFYGVSGDVCSWLRTFGITAAGRLPNAVDPAELAQLASDHPRDFRAEFDLAPATPIIAFVGRLIPEKGAAKLAEAVRQLNQNGTSCALFIAGTGPEENALRQLGAPIYALGALPHPQIVQLLTQASCYCLPTEYAEGFPTTLLEAAACRCPIVTTHTAGTGELLPDGTYAAYLESTAPAALAAALQAVLADPDVAHTRADAAYTNLCAHFTWQAVFATMEKTAAQAAKRS
;
A
#
# COMPACT_ATOMS: atom_id res chain seq x y z
N MET A 1 -26.47 2.00 2.70
CA MET A 1 -25.92 1.18 3.79
C MET A 1 -24.99 2.03 4.65
N THR A 2 -24.78 1.61 5.91
CA THR A 2 -23.80 2.19 6.83
C THR A 2 -22.63 1.21 6.98
N PHE A 3 -21.48 1.54 6.42
CA PHE A 3 -20.24 0.78 6.56
C PHE A 3 -19.45 1.26 7.77
N CYS A 4 -18.93 0.33 8.57
CA CYS A 4 -18.10 0.65 9.72
C CYS A 4 -16.71 -0.01 9.59
N PHE A 5 -15.67 0.81 9.58
CA PHE A 5 -14.28 0.36 9.51
C PHE A 5 -13.66 0.40 10.90
N PHE A 6 -13.31 -0.76 11.44
CA PHE A 6 -12.55 -0.87 12.68
C PHE A 6 -11.06 -0.96 12.36
N THR A 7 -10.33 0.08 12.66
CA THR A 7 -8.89 0.17 12.44
C THR A 7 -8.19 0.73 13.68
N THR A 8 -7.11 0.10 14.11
CA THR A 8 -6.43 0.49 15.36
C THR A 8 -5.79 1.87 15.28
N GLN A 9 -5.29 2.24 14.13
CA GLN A 9 -4.77 3.58 13.83
C GLN A 9 -5.51 4.17 12.63
N TYR A 10 -5.61 5.51 12.61
CA TYR A 10 -6.23 6.26 11.53
C TYR A 10 -5.60 7.65 11.41
N LEU A 11 -5.97 8.38 10.37
CA LEU A 11 -5.47 9.74 10.15
C LEU A 11 -5.70 10.63 11.39
N PRO A 12 -4.75 11.54 11.70
CA PRO A 12 -3.59 11.96 10.90
C PRO A 12 -2.34 11.09 11.05
N THR A 13 -2.40 9.92 11.71
CA THR A 13 -1.27 9.00 11.78
C THR A 13 -0.92 8.51 10.37
N PRO A 14 0.32 8.69 9.89
CA PRO A 14 0.70 8.24 8.57
C PRO A 14 0.89 6.72 8.54
N GLY A 15 0.29 6.05 7.55
CA GLY A 15 0.45 4.61 7.36
C GLY A 15 -0.37 4.07 6.19
N GLY A 16 -0.05 2.86 5.76
CA GLY A 16 -0.69 2.19 4.62
C GLY A 16 -2.14 1.78 4.92
N VAL A 17 -2.38 1.21 6.10
CA VAL A 17 -3.72 0.75 6.53
C VAL A 17 -4.65 1.94 6.73
N GLU A 18 -4.14 3.05 7.29
CA GLU A 18 -4.87 4.29 7.53
C GLU A 18 -5.35 4.91 6.20
N ARG A 19 -4.44 5.01 5.22
CA ARG A 19 -4.77 5.51 3.87
C ARG A 19 -5.69 4.55 3.12
N TYR A 20 -5.49 3.26 3.25
CA TYR A 20 -6.36 2.24 2.68
C TYR A 20 -7.79 2.39 3.22
N THR A 21 -7.94 2.49 4.53
CA THR A 21 -9.24 2.67 5.19
C THR A 21 -9.92 3.96 4.75
N TRP A 22 -9.18 5.07 4.70
CA TRP A 22 -9.69 6.37 4.25
C TRP A 22 -10.19 6.32 2.80
N ASN A 23 -9.42 5.72 1.88
CA ASN A 23 -9.84 5.60 0.49
C ASN A 23 -11.11 4.76 0.34
N LEU A 24 -11.25 3.63 1.04
CA LEU A 24 -12.48 2.84 1.00
C LEU A 24 -13.67 3.59 1.61
N ALA A 25 -13.47 4.30 2.72
CA ALA A 25 -14.52 5.11 3.35
C ALA A 25 -15.02 6.21 2.40
N ARG A 26 -14.12 6.91 1.70
CA ARG A 26 -14.49 7.88 0.65
C ARG A 26 -15.30 7.24 -0.49
N ARG A 27 -14.95 6.02 -0.92
CA ARG A 27 -15.74 5.32 -1.95
C ARG A 27 -17.13 4.92 -1.46
N CYS A 28 -17.27 4.57 -0.17
CA CYS A 28 -18.59 4.37 0.43
C CYS A 28 -19.45 5.63 0.32
N LEU A 29 -18.89 6.80 0.69
CA LEU A 29 -19.61 8.08 0.60
C LEU A 29 -19.96 8.44 -0.84
N ALA A 30 -19.02 8.27 -1.78
CA ALA A 30 -19.24 8.53 -3.21
C ALA A 30 -20.33 7.64 -3.82
N ALA A 31 -20.54 6.43 -3.27
CA ALA A 31 -21.62 5.51 -3.65
C ALA A 31 -22.93 5.78 -2.91
N GLY A 32 -23.06 6.87 -2.16
CA GLY A 32 -24.27 7.24 -1.42
C GLY A 32 -24.48 6.45 -0.12
N HIS A 33 -23.43 5.84 0.43
CA HIS A 33 -23.48 5.15 1.72
C HIS A 33 -22.93 6.03 2.84
N ARG A 34 -23.18 5.66 4.09
CA ARG A 34 -22.50 6.24 5.25
C ARG A 34 -21.22 5.47 5.54
N ALA A 35 -20.18 6.18 6.00
CA ALA A 35 -18.90 5.62 6.39
C ALA A 35 -18.52 6.04 7.81
N LEU A 36 -18.38 5.07 8.70
CA LEU A 36 -17.89 5.25 10.06
C LEU A 36 -16.50 4.62 10.17
N VAL A 37 -15.55 5.33 10.79
CA VAL A 37 -14.24 4.79 11.14
C VAL A 37 -14.11 4.78 12.66
N VAL A 38 -13.90 3.59 13.22
CA VAL A 38 -13.68 3.40 14.66
C VAL A 38 -12.20 3.10 14.88
N THR A 39 -11.51 3.97 15.61
CA THR A 39 -10.06 3.91 15.82
C THR A 39 -9.67 4.14 17.28
N SER A 40 -8.39 4.03 17.61
CA SER A 40 -7.86 4.35 18.94
C SER A 40 -7.73 5.85 19.14
N SER A 41 -7.94 6.31 20.37
CA SER A 41 -7.76 7.72 20.74
C SER A 41 -6.31 8.16 20.59
N LEU A 42 -6.13 9.39 20.11
CA LEU A 42 -4.85 10.08 20.02
C LEU A 42 -4.91 11.36 20.89
N PRO A 43 -3.79 11.75 21.53
CA PRO A 43 -3.73 13.00 22.29
C PRO A 43 -4.09 14.21 21.43
N GLY A 44 -4.91 15.10 21.97
CA GLY A 44 -5.31 16.34 21.30
C GLY A 44 -6.42 16.20 20.24
N LEU A 45 -6.89 14.99 19.93
CA LEU A 45 -8.00 14.79 19.01
C LEU A 45 -9.31 14.48 19.74
N PRO A 46 -10.46 14.93 19.22
CA PRO A 46 -11.77 14.69 19.82
C PRO A 46 -12.13 13.20 19.75
N ALA A 47 -12.98 12.75 20.67
CA ALA A 47 -13.49 11.38 20.70
C ALA A 47 -14.40 11.07 19.48
N ARG A 48 -15.05 12.09 18.93
CA ARG A 48 -15.92 12.01 17.76
C ARG A 48 -15.73 13.25 16.90
N GLU A 49 -15.66 13.07 15.60
CA GLU A 49 -15.64 14.15 14.62
C GLU A 49 -16.14 13.63 13.27
N THR A 50 -16.45 14.54 12.37
CA THR A 50 -16.65 14.26 10.95
C THR A 50 -15.54 15.00 10.22
N ASP A 51 -14.79 14.32 9.37
CA ASP A 51 -13.72 14.95 8.60
C ASP A 51 -14.25 15.75 7.40
N ALA A 52 -13.35 16.38 6.65
CA ALA A 52 -13.70 17.20 5.50
C ALA A 52 -14.34 16.41 4.34
N ASP A 53 -14.12 15.10 4.27
CA ASP A 53 -14.72 14.22 3.29
C ASP A 53 -16.12 13.73 3.71
N GLY A 54 -16.53 13.97 4.98
CA GLY A 54 -17.80 13.50 5.54
C GLY A 54 -17.73 12.15 6.24
N ILE A 55 -16.53 11.62 6.50
CA ILE A 55 -16.33 10.37 7.23
C ILE A 55 -16.51 10.61 8.73
N GLU A 56 -17.39 9.83 9.36
CA GLU A 56 -17.64 9.90 10.79
C GLU A 56 -16.57 9.11 11.57
N ILE A 57 -15.75 9.79 12.36
CA ILE A 57 -14.62 9.20 13.10
C ILE A 57 -14.96 9.07 14.58
N TRP A 58 -14.79 7.86 15.12
CA TRP A 58 -15.00 7.52 16.52
C TRP A 58 -13.70 7.01 17.12
N ARG A 59 -13.17 7.69 18.15
CA ARG A 59 -11.92 7.33 18.83
C ARG A 59 -12.19 6.70 20.17
N LEU A 60 -11.83 5.43 20.30
CA LEU A 60 -11.99 4.66 21.54
C LEU A 60 -10.75 4.80 22.43
N PRO A 61 -10.91 4.90 23.75
CA PRO A 61 -9.80 4.99 24.68
C PRO A 61 -8.84 3.80 24.55
N ALA A 62 -7.55 4.08 24.40
CA ALA A 62 -6.50 3.07 24.27
C ALA A 62 -5.23 3.50 25.05
N TRP A 63 -4.41 2.52 25.44
CA TRP A 63 -3.06 2.76 25.96
C TRP A 63 -2.07 2.72 24.80
N PRO A 64 -1.19 3.73 24.66
CA PRO A 64 -0.14 3.73 23.64
C PRO A 64 0.99 2.79 24.07
N VAL A 65 1.01 1.57 23.56
CA VAL A 65 2.08 0.59 23.77
C VAL A 65 3.05 0.62 22.58
N MET A 66 4.33 0.28 22.78
CA MET A 66 5.37 0.26 21.75
C MET A 66 5.50 1.61 21.01
N ASN A 67 5.61 2.72 21.77
CA ASN A 67 5.65 4.08 21.22
C ASN A 67 4.45 4.41 20.32
N GLY A 68 3.26 3.90 20.68
CA GLY A 68 2.03 4.12 19.93
C GLY A 68 1.83 3.22 18.70
N ARG A 69 2.79 2.35 18.36
CA ARG A 69 2.65 1.42 17.24
C ARG A 69 1.64 0.30 17.50
N PHE A 70 1.40 -0.02 18.77
CA PHE A 70 0.45 -1.03 19.19
C PHE A 70 -0.50 -0.50 20.27
N PRO A 71 -1.50 0.33 19.93
CA PRO A 71 -2.49 0.78 20.87
C PRO A 71 -3.29 -0.40 21.42
N VAL A 72 -3.40 -0.47 22.74
CA VAL A 72 -4.19 -1.48 23.44
C VAL A 72 -5.49 -0.86 23.89
N LEU A 73 -6.62 -1.35 23.38
CA LEU A 73 -7.94 -0.86 23.73
C LEU A 73 -8.20 -0.99 25.23
N LYS A 74 -8.68 0.08 25.87
CA LYS A 74 -9.05 0.04 27.29
C LYS A 74 -10.27 -0.87 27.50
N PRO A 75 -10.39 -1.53 28.66
CA PRO A 75 -11.56 -2.32 28.99
C PRO A 75 -12.83 -1.47 28.96
N HIS A 76 -13.94 -2.06 28.49
CA HIS A 76 -15.28 -1.43 28.46
C HIS A 76 -15.29 -0.05 27.77
N PRO A 77 -14.82 0.07 26.52
CA PRO A 77 -14.84 1.34 25.81
C PRO A 77 -16.28 1.85 25.68
N PRO A 78 -16.51 3.17 25.78
CA PRO A 78 -17.84 3.77 25.65
C PRO A 78 -18.30 3.69 24.19
N ALA A 79 -19.02 2.63 23.84
CA ALA A 79 -19.45 2.35 22.46
C ALA A 79 -20.96 2.12 22.34
N ALA A 80 -21.76 2.39 23.36
CA ALA A 80 -23.20 2.17 23.29
C ALA A 80 -23.86 2.91 22.12
N ASP A 81 -23.53 4.20 21.97
CA ASP A 81 -24.07 5.04 20.89
C ASP A 81 -23.55 4.62 19.49
N LEU A 82 -22.39 3.97 19.41
CA LEU A 82 -21.86 3.45 18.16
C LEU A 82 -22.80 2.39 17.58
N TRP A 83 -23.30 1.49 18.41
CA TRP A 83 -24.19 0.42 17.98
C TRP A 83 -25.58 0.91 17.59
N ALA A 84 -25.98 2.10 18.08
CA ALA A 84 -27.19 2.78 17.68
C ALA A 84 -27.10 3.46 16.30
N GLN A 85 -25.92 3.50 15.67
CA GLN A 85 -25.74 4.13 14.34
C GLN A 85 -26.32 3.34 13.17
N GLY A 86 -26.87 2.14 13.39
CA GLY A 86 -27.45 1.32 12.34
C GLY A 86 -26.39 0.81 11.37
N ILE A 87 -25.32 0.18 11.90
CA ILE A 87 -24.25 -0.40 11.09
C ILE A 87 -24.75 -1.63 10.33
N ASP A 88 -24.73 -1.58 9.00
CA ASP A 88 -25.15 -2.67 8.13
C ASP A 88 -24.04 -3.67 7.86
N PHE A 89 -22.78 -3.19 7.80
CA PHE A 89 -21.62 -4.03 7.51
C PHE A 89 -20.34 -3.48 8.15
N ALA A 90 -19.50 -4.37 8.68
CA ALA A 90 -18.24 -4.00 9.30
C ALA A 90 -17.02 -4.56 8.54
N VAL A 91 -15.94 -3.75 8.47
CA VAL A 91 -14.62 -4.15 7.98
C VAL A 91 -13.64 -4.03 9.14
N ILE A 92 -13.06 -5.16 9.56
CA ILE A 92 -12.14 -5.23 10.68
C ILE A 92 -10.72 -5.32 10.11
N GLN A 93 -9.95 -4.24 10.27
CA GLN A 93 -8.59 -4.14 9.74
C GLN A 93 -7.59 -4.84 10.66
N THR A 94 -6.78 -5.72 10.09
CA THR A 94 -5.64 -6.37 10.73
C THR A 94 -5.99 -7.21 11.98
N ARG A 95 -5.83 -8.53 11.88
CA ARG A 95 -6.28 -9.53 12.88
C ARG A 95 -5.65 -9.44 14.27
N MET A 96 -4.47 -8.82 14.40
CA MET A 96 -3.65 -8.96 15.61
C MET A 96 -3.94 -7.94 16.73
N TYR A 97 -4.68 -6.89 16.46
CA TYR A 97 -4.92 -5.83 17.45
C TYR A 97 -6.05 -6.17 18.42
N THR A 98 -5.92 -5.69 19.67
CA THR A 98 -6.95 -5.85 20.70
C THR A 98 -8.28 -5.24 20.27
N GLN A 99 -8.26 -4.13 19.53
CA GLN A 99 -9.45 -3.51 18.96
C GLN A 99 -10.13 -4.42 17.92
N SER A 100 -9.36 -5.12 17.10
CA SER A 100 -9.92 -6.06 16.10
C SER A 100 -10.60 -7.24 16.78
N VAL A 101 -10.01 -7.77 17.85
CA VAL A 101 -10.62 -8.82 18.69
C VAL A 101 -11.91 -8.33 19.33
N TRP A 102 -11.90 -7.11 19.88
CA TRP A 102 -13.10 -6.50 20.47
C TRP A 102 -14.18 -6.28 19.41
N ALA A 103 -13.84 -5.67 18.27
CA ALA A 103 -14.77 -5.40 17.18
C ALA A 103 -15.44 -6.67 16.66
N ALA A 104 -14.68 -7.74 16.42
CA ALA A 104 -15.22 -9.01 15.96
C ALA A 104 -16.24 -9.61 16.95
N ARG A 105 -15.90 -9.59 18.26
CA ARG A 105 -16.83 -10.06 19.30
C ARG A 105 -18.09 -9.22 19.38
N GLN A 106 -17.96 -7.89 19.25
CA GLN A 106 -19.13 -7.00 19.31
C GLN A 106 -20.00 -7.16 18.06
N CYS A 107 -19.43 -7.18 16.86
CA CYS A 107 -20.20 -7.42 15.63
C CYS A 107 -20.99 -8.73 15.73
N LYS A 108 -20.35 -9.82 16.24
CA LYS A 108 -21.05 -11.10 16.47
C LYS A 108 -22.22 -10.95 17.46
N ARG A 109 -22.03 -10.23 18.58
CA ARG A 109 -23.07 -10.02 19.60
C ARG A 109 -24.23 -9.19 19.07
N GLN A 110 -23.96 -8.21 18.22
CA GLN A 110 -24.94 -7.28 17.65
C GLN A 110 -25.60 -7.85 16.39
N GLY A 111 -25.17 -9.04 15.90
CA GLY A 111 -25.65 -9.60 14.64
C GLY A 111 -25.21 -8.83 13.39
N ILE A 112 -24.15 -7.99 13.51
CA ILE A 112 -23.66 -7.18 12.40
C ILE A 112 -22.76 -8.05 11.52
N PRO A 113 -23.07 -8.22 10.21
CA PRO A 113 -22.18 -8.90 9.28
C PRO A 113 -20.85 -8.17 9.15
N ALA A 114 -19.74 -8.93 9.08
CA ALA A 114 -18.41 -8.34 8.99
C ALA A 114 -17.48 -9.17 8.11
N LEU A 115 -16.37 -8.56 7.68
CA LEU A 115 -15.18 -9.25 7.18
C LEU A 115 -13.95 -8.80 7.96
N VAL A 116 -12.91 -9.64 7.95
CA VAL A 116 -11.59 -9.32 8.51
C VAL A 116 -10.62 -9.15 7.35
N LEU A 117 -9.99 -7.98 7.24
CA LEU A 117 -9.02 -7.69 6.19
C LEU A 117 -7.62 -7.62 6.79
N ASP A 118 -6.72 -8.47 6.32
CA ASP A 118 -5.33 -8.51 6.78
C ASP A 118 -4.37 -7.84 5.79
N HIS A 119 -3.37 -7.15 6.35
CA HIS A 119 -2.36 -6.40 5.61
C HIS A 119 -0.94 -6.94 5.82
N SER A 120 -0.75 -7.95 6.67
CA SER A 120 0.57 -8.42 7.09
C SER A 120 0.95 -9.75 6.46
N THR A 121 2.25 -9.90 6.15
CA THR A 121 2.88 -11.13 5.65
C THR A 121 3.88 -11.74 6.66
N GLY A 122 3.85 -11.26 7.92
CA GLY A 122 4.77 -11.72 8.96
C GLY A 122 4.24 -11.42 10.36
N TYR A 123 4.91 -11.97 11.36
CA TYR A 123 4.65 -11.62 12.75
C TYR A 123 5.12 -10.21 13.08
N MET A 124 4.41 -9.53 13.96
CA MET A 124 4.76 -8.17 14.38
C MET A 124 6.06 -8.13 15.20
N MET A 125 6.29 -9.15 16.02
CA MET A 125 7.47 -9.24 16.90
C MET A 125 8.39 -10.36 16.46
N HIS A 126 9.71 -10.07 16.42
CA HIS A 126 10.74 -10.99 15.99
C HIS A 126 11.80 -11.18 17.08
N GLY A 127 12.39 -12.38 17.13
CA GLY A 127 13.54 -12.69 17.97
C GLY A 127 13.24 -12.89 19.47
N GLY A 128 14.00 -13.77 20.11
CA GLY A 128 13.98 -14.02 21.54
C GLY A 128 12.62 -14.39 22.16
N ALA A 129 12.53 -14.28 23.49
CA ALA A 129 11.32 -14.55 24.25
C ALA A 129 10.15 -13.64 23.89
N ALA A 130 10.41 -12.38 23.58
CA ALA A 130 9.38 -11.41 23.16
C ALA A 130 8.74 -11.81 21.83
N GLY A 131 9.53 -12.29 20.86
CA GLY A 131 9.01 -12.79 19.60
C GLY A 131 8.13 -14.03 19.77
N LEU A 132 8.51 -14.95 20.68
CA LEU A 132 7.68 -16.12 21.00
C LEU A 132 6.36 -15.71 21.64
N ALA A 133 6.38 -14.82 22.63
CA ALA A 133 5.19 -14.31 23.29
C ALA A 133 4.28 -13.58 22.29
N GLY A 134 4.85 -12.77 21.38
CA GLY A 134 4.12 -12.10 20.31
C GLY A 134 3.40 -13.09 19.37
N LYS A 135 4.10 -14.16 18.94
CA LYS A 135 3.50 -15.22 18.13
C LYS A 135 2.33 -15.91 18.84
N MET A 136 2.51 -16.28 20.10
CA MET A 136 1.45 -16.90 20.91
C MET A 136 0.24 -15.97 21.01
N TYR A 137 0.46 -14.69 21.28
CA TYR A 137 -0.59 -13.66 21.32
C TYR A 137 -1.33 -13.56 19.98
N GLU A 138 -0.61 -13.47 18.85
CA GLU A 138 -1.24 -13.37 17.52
C GLU A 138 -2.09 -14.60 17.20
N HIS A 139 -1.63 -15.81 17.52
CA HIS A 139 -2.42 -17.02 17.36
C HIS A 139 -3.67 -17.02 18.25
N LEU A 140 -3.56 -16.57 19.51
CA LEU A 140 -4.70 -16.45 20.41
C LEU A 140 -5.72 -15.45 19.88
N ALA A 141 -5.29 -14.23 19.52
CA ALA A 141 -6.14 -13.19 18.96
C ALA A 141 -6.86 -13.68 17.69
N CYS A 142 -6.11 -14.34 16.81
CA CYS A 142 -6.63 -14.92 15.58
C CYS A 142 -7.69 -16.01 15.83
N ASN A 143 -7.45 -16.92 16.78
CA ASN A 143 -8.42 -17.95 17.14
C ASN A 143 -9.72 -17.37 17.69
N ILE A 144 -9.63 -16.29 18.47
CA ILE A 144 -10.81 -15.59 18.99
C ILE A 144 -11.63 -14.98 17.84
N ILE A 145 -10.98 -14.34 16.87
CA ILE A 145 -11.66 -13.74 15.72
C ILE A 145 -12.23 -14.83 14.82
N LYS A 146 -11.52 -15.94 14.57
CA LYS A 146 -12.04 -17.10 13.83
C LYS A 146 -13.33 -17.65 14.43
N ALA A 147 -13.40 -17.74 15.78
CA ALA A 147 -14.58 -18.21 16.48
C ALA A 147 -15.80 -17.27 16.31
N CYS A 148 -15.61 -16.05 15.80
CA CYS A 148 -16.71 -15.19 15.42
C CYS A 148 -17.39 -15.60 14.10
N GLY A 149 -16.70 -16.35 13.22
CA GLY A 149 -17.26 -16.89 11.99
C GLY A 149 -17.24 -15.95 10.79
N PHE A 150 -16.54 -14.83 10.87
CA PHE A 150 -16.43 -13.87 9.76
C PHE A 150 -15.41 -14.35 8.71
N PRO A 151 -15.64 -14.07 7.41
CA PRO A 151 -14.68 -14.36 6.36
C PRO A 151 -13.44 -13.47 6.49
N PHE A 152 -12.28 -14.05 6.19
CA PHE A 152 -11.01 -13.33 6.11
C PHE A 152 -10.66 -13.01 4.66
N TYR A 153 -10.12 -11.82 4.44
CA TYR A 153 -9.57 -11.35 3.18
C TYR A 153 -8.13 -10.91 3.38
N GLY A 154 -7.31 -11.00 2.35
CA GLY A 154 -5.96 -10.43 2.33
C GLY A 154 -5.85 -9.31 1.30
N VAL A 155 -4.90 -8.40 1.52
CA VAL A 155 -4.57 -7.37 0.51
C VAL A 155 -3.71 -7.91 -0.64
N SER A 156 -3.27 -9.15 -0.57
CA SER A 156 -2.54 -9.86 -1.64
C SER A 156 -2.64 -11.37 -1.46
N GLY A 157 -2.26 -12.14 -2.49
CA GLY A 157 -2.16 -13.60 -2.43
C GLY A 157 -1.20 -14.08 -1.36
N ASP A 158 -0.11 -13.33 -1.13
CA ASP A 158 0.87 -13.65 -0.09
C ASP A 158 0.30 -13.43 1.30
N VAL A 159 -0.49 -12.38 1.51
CA VAL A 159 -1.26 -12.21 2.76
C VAL A 159 -2.26 -13.35 2.93
N CYS A 160 -2.96 -13.76 1.86
CA CYS A 160 -3.85 -14.92 1.93
C CYS A 160 -3.08 -16.23 2.24
N SER A 161 -1.88 -16.40 1.70
CA SER A 161 -1.00 -17.52 2.01
C SER A 161 -0.49 -17.48 3.44
N TRP A 162 -0.12 -16.29 3.93
CA TRP A 162 0.26 -16.06 5.31
C TRP A 162 -0.85 -16.40 6.32
N LEU A 163 -2.10 -16.08 5.99
CA LEU A 163 -3.26 -16.44 6.82
C LEU A 163 -3.39 -17.98 7.03
N ARG A 164 -2.89 -18.80 6.09
CA ARG A 164 -2.89 -20.26 6.24
C ARG A 164 -2.06 -20.74 7.44
N THR A 165 -1.02 -19.98 7.84
CA THR A 165 -0.22 -20.30 9.04
C THR A 165 -1.04 -20.23 10.33
N PHE A 166 -2.18 -19.53 10.31
CA PHE A 166 -3.17 -19.46 11.39
C PHE A 166 -4.36 -20.40 11.17
N GLY A 167 -4.28 -21.30 10.19
CA GLY A 167 -5.38 -22.20 9.83
C GLY A 167 -6.60 -21.43 9.27
N ILE A 168 -6.35 -20.36 8.52
CA ILE A 168 -7.38 -19.55 7.87
C ILE A 168 -7.27 -19.71 6.36
N THR A 169 -8.37 -20.09 5.71
CA THR A 169 -8.53 -19.98 4.27
C THR A 169 -9.22 -18.65 3.97
N ALA A 170 -8.52 -17.73 3.30
CA ALA A 170 -9.09 -16.45 2.91
C ALA A 170 -10.23 -16.64 1.90
N ALA A 171 -11.31 -15.89 2.07
CA ALA A 171 -12.48 -15.90 1.18
C ALA A 171 -12.21 -15.15 -0.13
N GLY A 172 -11.21 -14.28 -0.15
CA GLY A 172 -10.82 -13.50 -1.32
C GLY A 172 -9.74 -12.46 -1.01
N ARG A 173 -9.58 -11.53 -1.94
CA ARG A 173 -8.63 -10.44 -1.84
C ARG A 173 -9.34 -9.10 -1.97
N LEU A 174 -8.84 -8.11 -1.23
CA LEU A 174 -9.18 -6.69 -1.35
C LEU A 174 -7.85 -5.94 -1.44
N PRO A 175 -7.24 -5.85 -2.63
CA PRO A 175 -5.85 -5.39 -2.77
C PRO A 175 -5.69 -3.90 -2.46
N ASN A 176 -4.43 -3.48 -2.27
CA ASN A 176 -4.08 -2.07 -2.36
C ASN A 176 -4.47 -1.54 -3.75
N ALA A 177 -4.85 -0.29 -3.81
CA ALA A 177 -5.37 0.30 -5.03
C ALA A 177 -4.91 1.76 -5.20
N VAL A 178 -5.08 2.27 -6.40
CA VAL A 178 -4.92 3.68 -6.73
C VAL A 178 -6.08 4.13 -7.62
N ASP A 179 -6.22 5.43 -7.82
CA ASP A 179 -7.15 5.96 -8.81
C ASP A 179 -6.35 6.67 -9.91
N PRO A 180 -6.27 6.12 -11.12
CA PRO A 180 -5.54 6.73 -12.22
C PRO A 180 -6.02 8.14 -12.57
N ALA A 181 -7.33 8.42 -12.46
CA ALA A 181 -7.88 9.74 -12.74
C ALA A 181 -7.47 10.74 -11.66
N GLU A 182 -7.50 10.35 -10.37
CA GLU A 182 -7.01 11.20 -9.27
C GLU A 182 -5.51 11.50 -9.44
N LEU A 183 -4.70 10.51 -9.84
CA LEU A 183 -3.26 10.73 -10.08
C LEU A 183 -3.02 11.67 -11.28
N ALA A 184 -3.75 11.49 -12.38
CA ALA A 184 -3.65 12.37 -13.54
C ALA A 184 -4.02 13.81 -13.19
N GLN A 185 -5.10 14.02 -12.42
CA GLN A 185 -5.48 15.34 -11.93
C GLN A 185 -4.41 15.94 -11.01
N LEU A 186 -3.87 15.13 -10.08
CA LEU A 186 -2.83 15.55 -9.15
C LEU A 186 -1.57 16.01 -9.90
N ALA A 187 -1.19 15.31 -10.97
CA ALA A 187 -0.10 15.71 -11.85
C ALA A 187 -0.38 17.02 -12.55
N SER A 188 -1.60 17.21 -13.06
CA SER A 188 -2.01 18.46 -13.76
C SER A 188 -2.02 19.66 -12.84
N ASP A 189 -2.49 19.52 -11.60
CA ASP A 189 -2.63 20.62 -10.64
C ASP A 189 -1.28 21.09 -10.07
N HIS A 190 -0.24 20.26 -10.16
CA HIS A 190 1.08 20.52 -9.58
C HIS A 190 2.21 20.29 -10.60
N PRO A 191 2.24 21.03 -11.71
CA PRO A 191 3.22 20.80 -12.76
C PRO A 191 4.66 21.02 -12.26
N ARG A 192 5.55 20.09 -12.57
CA ARG A 192 6.99 20.17 -12.33
C ARG A 192 7.70 19.51 -13.50
N ASP A 193 8.64 20.20 -14.09
CA ASP A 193 9.45 19.68 -15.19
C ASP A 193 10.85 19.33 -14.69
N PHE A 194 11.06 18.05 -14.43
CA PHE A 194 12.36 17.53 -13.97
C PHE A 194 13.45 17.66 -15.04
N ARG A 195 13.09 17.65 -16.34
CA ARG A 195 14.08 17.84 -17.40
C ARG A 195 14.64 19.24 -17.41
N ALA A 196 13.76 20.23 -17.35
CA ALA A 196 14.13 21.64 -17.32
C ALA A 196 14.90 22.01 -16.01
N GLU A 197 14.45 21.48 -14.86
CA GLU A 197 15.07 21.77 -13.56
C GLU A 197 16.49 21.25 -13.45
N PHE A 198 16.81 20.14 -14.11
CA PHE A 198 18.12 19.48 -14.05
C PHE A 198 18.93 19.59 -15.35
N ASP A 199 18.57 20.54 -16.23
CA ASP A 199 19.25 20.82 -17.50
C ASP A 199 19.48 19.59 -18.38
N LEU A 200 18.51 18.65 -18.42
CA LEU A 200 18.60 17.45 -19.23
C LEU A 200 18.22 17.72 -20.67
N ALA A 201 18.97 17.18 -21.61
CA ALA A 201 18.59 17.19 -23.02
C ALA A 201 17.21 16.50 -23.21
N PRO A 202 16.37 16.98 -24.14
CA PRO A 202 15.01 16.43 -24.34
C PRO A 202 14.96 14.91 -24.57
N ALA A 203 15.99 14.36 -25.23
CA ALA A 203 16.07 12.93 -25.52
C ALA A 203 16.71 12.07 -24.40
N THR A 204 17.20 12.68 -23.31
CA THR A 204 17.84 11.92 -22.22
C THR A 204 16.79 11.08 -21.47
N PRO A 205 16.87 9.74 -21.48
CA PRO A 205 15.97 8.90 -20.71
C PRO A 205 16.07 9.19 -19.20
N ILE A 206 14.91 9.26 -18.54
CA ILE A 206 14.80 9.37 -17.09
C ILE A 206 14.44 7.99 -16.52
N ILE A 207 15.25 7.51 -15.60
CA ILE A 207 14.96 6.33 -14.77
C ILE A 207 14.50 6.84 -13.41
N ALA A 208 13.34 6.41 -12.93
CA ALA A 208 12.81 6.80 -11.63
C ALA A 208 12.94 5.66 -10.62
N PHE A 209 13.32 6.01 -9.39
CA PHE A 209 13.21 5.16 -8.21
C PHE A 209 12.44 5.93 -7.13
N VAL A 210 11.44 5.27 -6.52
CA VAL A 210 10.65 5.84 -5.43
C VAL A 210 10.56 4.82 -4.29
N GLY A 211 11.05 5.17 -3.10
CA GLY A 211 10.98 4.27 -1.95
C GLY A 211 11.93 4.66 -0.82
N ARG A 212 11.90 3.87 0.26
CA ARG A 212 12.87 4.03 1.37
C ARG A 212 14.29 3.72 0.88
N LEU A 213 15.24 4.54 1.29
CA LEU A 213 16.66 4.38 0.91
C LEU A 213 17.38 3.47 1.91
N ILE A 214 17.04 2.17 1.83
CA ILE A 214 17.68 1.09 2.60
C ILE A 214 18.29 0.08 1.62
N PRO A 215 19.34 -0.66 2.01
CA PRO A 215 20.06 -1.56 1.10
C PRO A 215 19.16 -2.55 0.36
N GLU A 216 18.16 -3.10 1.03
CA GLU A 216 17.26 -4.11 0.49
C GLU A 216 16.32 -3.58 -0.61
N LYS A 217 16.17 -2.24 -0.73
CA LYS A 217 15.41 -1.60 -1.81
C LYS A 217 16.23 -1.41 -3.08
N GLY A 218 17.55 -1.48 -2.98
CA GLY A 218 18.48 -1.53 -4.10
C GLY A 218 18.77 -0.20 -4.79
N ALA A 219 18.48 0.96 -4.17
CA ALA A 219 18.74 2.27 -4.78
C ALA A 219 20.22 2.49 -5.11
N ALA A 220 21.14 2.06 -4.23
CA ALA A 220 22.59 2.16 -4.47
C ALA A 220 23.05 1.24 -5.60
N LYS A 221 22.52 0.01 -5.69
CA LYS A 221 22.80 -0.91 -6.80
C LYS A 221 22.30 -0.34 -8.15
N LEU A 222 21.14 0.30 -8.15
CA LEU A 222 20.58 0.98 -9.31
C LEU A 222 21.43 2.17 -9.74
N ALA A 223 21.91 2.98 -8.80
CA ALA A 223 22.80 4.10 -9.09
C ALA A 223 24.10 3.64 -9.76
N GLU A 224 24.68 2.55 -9.28
CA GLU A 224 25.88 1.96 -9.91
C GLU A 224 25.57 1.43 -11.33
N ALA A 225 24.43 0.78 -11.53
CA ALA A 225 24.00 0.32 -12.86
C ALA A 225 23.86 1.49 -13.86
N VAL A 226 23.27 2.60 -13.43
CA VAL A 226 23.11 3.80 -14.28
C VAL A 226 24.47 4.45 -14.60
N ARG A 227 25.42 4.44 -13.66
CA ARG A 227 26.81 4.88 -13.95
C ARG A 227 27.46 4.02 -15.02
N GLN A 228 27.32 2.69 -14.92
CA GLN A 228 27.84 1.76 -15.94
C GLN A 228 27.22 2.01 -17.31
N LEU A 229 25.91 2.25 -17.39
CA LEU A 229 25.23 2.61 -18.65
C LEU A 229 25.84 3.86 -19.29
N ASN A 230 26.01 4.92 -18.52
CA ASN A 230 26.59 6.17 -19.01
C ASN A 230 28.04 6.00 -19.44
N GLN A 231 28.85 5.22 -18.71
CA GLN A 231 30.23 4.90 -19.08
C GLN A 231 30.32 4.11 -20.39
N ASN A 232 29.30 3.27 -20.65
CA ASN A 232 29.20 2.46 -21.86
C ASN A 232 28.50 3.19 -23.03
N GLY A 233 28.25 4.51 -22.90
CA GLY A 233 27.70 5.34 -23.97
C GLY A 233 26.17 5.44 -24.02
N THR A 234 25.44 4.80 -23.09
CA THR A 234 23.98 4.98 -22.97
C THR A 234 23.68 6.12 -22.01
N SER A 235 23.53 7.34 -22.54
CA SER A 235 23.23 8.51 -21.73
C SER A 235 21.83 8.41 -21.11
N CYS A 236 21.73 8.41 -19.78
CA CYS A 236 20.48 8.42 -19.02
C CYS A 236 20.67 9.06 -17.65
N ALA A 237 19.57 9.55 -17.05
CA ALA A 237 19.55 10.15 -15.73
C ALA A 237 18.74 9.31 -14.75
N LEU A 238 19.17 9.19 -13.50
CA LEU A 238 18.47 8.53 -12.43
C LEU A 238 17.96 9.55 -11.41
N PHE A 239 16.65 9.58 -11.19
CA PHE A 239 16.01 10.34 -10.13
C PHE A 239 15.56 9.41 -9.02
N ILE A 240 16.03 9.67 -7.80
CA ILE A 240 15.76 8.87 -6.60
C ILE A 240 14.94 9.71 -5.62
N ALA A 241 13.68 9.36 -5.43
CA ALA A 241 12.79 9.97 -4.45
C ALA A 241 12.62 9.07 -3.22
N GLY A 242 12.95 9.60 -2.05
CA GLY A 242 12.83 8.92 -0.77
C GLY A 242 13.89 9.33 0.24
N THR A 243 13.77 8.78 1.43
CA THR A 243 14.71 9.02 2.55
C THR A 243 15.17 7.70 3.15
N GLY A 244 16.29 7.72 3.83
CA GLY A 244 16.83 6.55 4.52
C GLY A 244 18.33 6.63 4.75
N PRO A 245 18.93 5.57 5.35
CA PRO A 245 20.36 5.54 5.66
C PRO A 245 21.29 5.79 4.47
N GLU A 246 20.87 5.40 3.25
CA GLU A 246 21.68 5.56 2.03
C GLU A 246 21.58 6.96 1.40
N GLU A 247 20.71 7.88 1.88
CA GLU A 247 20.44 9.16 1.25
C GLU A 247 21.69 10.01 1.05
N ASN A 248 22.50 10.17 2.08
CA ASN A 248 23.70 11.00 2.02
C ASN A 248 24.73 10.46 1.02
N ALA A 249 24.93 9.16 0.97
CA ALA A 249 25.82 8.52 0.02
C ALA A 249 25.35 8.71 -1.42
N LEU A 250 24.04 8.56 -1.66
CA LEU A 250 23.45 8.75 -2.99
C LEU A 250 23.53 10.21 -3.46
N ARG A 251 23.33 11.19 -2.56
CA ARG A 251 23.48 12.63 -2.87
C ARG A 251 24.90 13.00 -3.31
N GLN A 252 25.93 12.34 -2.75
CA GLN A 252 27.32 12.61 -3.08
C GLN A 252 27.75 12.10 -4.46
N LEU A 253 26.95 11.22 -5.09
CA LEU A 253 27.28 10.68 -6.42
C LEU A 253 27.27 11.76 -7.52
N GLY A 254 26.39 12.76 -7.39
CA GLY A 254 26.21 13.80 -8.40
C GLY A 254 25.67 13.26 -9.73
N ALA A 255 25.59 14.13 -10.73
CA ALA A 255 25.07 13.76 -12.06
C ALA A 255 25.81 12.54 -12.65
N PRO A 256 25.09 11.63 -13.31
CA PRO A 256 23.67 11.67 -13.68
C PRO A 256 22.69 11.08 -12.63
N ILE A 257 23.11 11.01 -11.35
CA ILE A 257 22.32 10.48 -10.23
C ILE A 257 21.82 11.66 -9.39
N TYR A 258 20.51 11.78 -9.25
CA TYR A 258 19.86 12.89 -8.55
C TYR A 258 19.03 12.37 -7.37
N ALA A 259 19.54 12.43 -6.15
CA ALA A 259 18.84 12.06 -4.93
C ALA A 259 18.00 13.26 -4.43
N LEU A 260 16.69 13.19 -4.62
CA LEU A 260 15.75 14.30 -4.41
C LEU A 260 15.26 14.42 -2.96
N GLY A 261 15.55 13.41 -2.10
CA GLY A 261 14.95 13.31 -0.77
C GLY A 261 13.48 12.94 -0.82
N ALA A 262 12.74 13.21 0.26
CA ALA A 262 11.30 13.01 0.29
C ALA A 262 10.60 14.00 -0.63
N LEU A 263 9.83 13.50 -1.58
CA LEU A 263 8.98 14.32 -2.43
C LEU A 263 7.53 14.26 -1.95
N PRO A 264 6.77 15.36 -2.05
CA PRO A 264 5.32 15.33 -1.94
C PRO A 264 4.71 14.40 -3.01
N HIS A 265 3.60 13.76 -2.69
CA HIS A 265 2.95 12.81 -3.60
C HIS A 265 2.67 13.35 -5.02
N PRO A 266 2.20 14.61 -5.22
CA PRO A 266 2.07 15.18 -6.57
C PRO A 266 3.36 15.16 -7.38
N GLN A 267 4.50 15.40 -6.74
CA GLN A 267 5.80 15.42 -7.41
C GLN A 267 6.31 14.00 -7.72
N ILE A 268 5.93 13.00 -6.92
CA ILE A 268 6.18 11.58 -7.25
C ILE A 268 5.43 11.20 -8.51
N VAL A 269 4.15 11.58 -8.61
CA VAL A 269 3.33 11.33 -9.81
C VAL A 269 3.93 12.01 -11.04
N GLN A 270 4.37 13.28 -10.91
CA GLN A 270 5.06 14.00 -11.98
C GLN A 270 6.35 13.29 -12.43
N LEU A 271 7.14 12.79 -11.48
CA LEU A 271 8.36 12.05 -11.81
C LEU A 271 8.03 10.78 -12.59
N LEU A 272 7.03 10.00 -12.14
CA LEU A 272 6.61 8.77 -12.83
C LEU A 272 6.04 9.04 -14.23
N THR A 273 5.32 10.16 -14.42
CA THR A 273 4.76 10.54 -15.72
C THR A 273 5.86 10.93 -16.72
N GLN A 274 6.97 11.50 -16.26
CA GLN A 274 8.10 11.93 -17.11
C GLN A 274 9.16 10.85 -17.28
N ALA A 275 9.13 9.79 -16.47
CA ALA A 275 10.15 8.75 -16.50
C ALA A 275 10.00 7.83 -17.73
N SER A 276 11.12 7.51 -18.35
CA SER A 276 11.20 6.49 -19.42
C SER A 276 11.01 5.08 -18.84
N CYS A 277 11.39 4.86 -17.57
CA CYS A 277 11.01 3.70 -16.79
C CYS A 277 11.12 3.95 -15.28
N TYR A 278 10.30 3.24 -14.52
CA TYR A 278 10.39 3.10 -13.08
C TYR A 278 11.13 1.80 -12.75
N CYS A 279 12.18 1.87 -11.93
CA CYS A 279 12.96 0.69 -11.54
C CYS A 279 12.89 0.47 -10.04
N LEU A 280 12.42 -0.71 -9.63
CA LEU A 280 12.35 -1.14 -8.22
C LEU A 280 13.07 -2.48 -8.06
N PRO A 281 14.41 -2.48 -7.88
CA PRO A 281 15.20 -3.70 -7.74
C PRO A 281 15.24 -4.18 -6.28
N THR A 282 14.06 -4.38 -5.69
CA THR A 282 13.90 -4.67 -4.27
C THR A 282 14.11 -6.16 -3.95
N GLU A 283 14.88 -6.42 -2.90
CA GLU A 283 14.99 -7.72 -2.22
C GLU A 283 14.17 -7.73 -0.90
N TYR A 284 13.52 -6.60 -0.59
CA TYR A 284 12.71 -6.45 0.61
C TYR A 284 11.38 -7.21 0.47
N ALA A 285 11.00 -7.90 1.54
CA ALA A 285 9.71 -8.59 1.60
C ALA A 285 8.55 -7.57 1.70
N GLU A 286 8.04 -7.15 0.56
CA GLU A 286 6.90 -6.24 0.46
C GLU A 286 5.58 -6.99 0.58
N GLY A 287 4.60 -6.41 1.27
CA GLY A 287 3.23 -6.93 1.21
C GLY A 287 2.58 -6.68 -0.16
N PHE A 288 2.64 -5.45 -0.65
CA PHE A 288 2.28 -5.01 -1.99
C PHE A 288 2.84 -3.59 -2.20
N PRO A 289 3.83 -3.40 -3.07
CA PRO A 289 4.44 -2.09 -3.29
C PRO A 289 3.47 -1.11 -3.98
N THR A 290 2.97 -0.12 -3.26
CA THR A 290 2.01 0.87 -3.82
C THR A 290 2.62 1.70 -4.94
N THR A 291 3.93 1.92 -4.93
CA THR A 291 4.65 2.64 -5.99
C THR A 291 4.60 1.94 -7.34
N LEU A 292 4.45 0.61 -7.38
CA LEU A 292 4.21 -0.13 -8.63
C LEU A 292 2.82 0.18 -9.20
N LEU A 293 1.80 0.32 -8.32
CA LEU A 293 0.46 0.75 -8.73
C LEU A 293 0.49 2.17 -9.30
N GLU A 294 1.23 3.08 -8.64
CA GLU A 294 1.39 4.45 -9.11
C GLU A 294 2.11 4.51 -10.46
N ALA A 295 3.20 3.74 -10.63
CA ALA A 295 3.90 3.65 -11.91
C ALA A 295 3.02 3.08 -13.03
N ALA A 296 2.26 2.00 -12.76
CA ALA A 296 1.31 1.45 -13.72
C ALA A 296 0.19 2.44 -14.06
N ALA A 297 -0.33 3.18 -13.06
CA ALA A 297 -1.35 4.21 -13.27
C ALA A 297 -0.86 5.39 -14.14
N CYS A 298 0.42 5.74 -14.03
CA CYS A 298 1.09 6.74 -14.88
C CYS A 298 1.52 6.18 -16.24
N ARG A 299 1.23 4.90 -16.56
CA ARG A 299 1.72 4.19 -17.76
C ARG A 299 3.25 4.26 -17.90
N CYS A 300 3.96 4.32 -16.76
CA CYS A 300 5.41 4.28 -16.72
C CYS A 300 5.88 2.84 -16.93
N PRO A 301 6.76 2.54 -17.90
CA PRO A 301 7.36 1.21 -18.03
C PRO A 301 8.04 0.77 -16.74
N ILE A 302 7.84 -0.49 -16.32
CA ILE A 302 8.30 -1.00 -15.03
C ILE A 302 9.42 -2.02 -15.22
N VAL A 303 10.50 -1.85 -14.44
CA VAL A 303 11.59 -2.81 -14.25
C VAL A 303 11.62 -3.19 -12.77
N THR A 304 11.40 -4.46 -12.45
CA THR A 304 11.28 -4.87 -11.04
C THR A 304 11.70 -6.33 -10.81
N THR A 305 11.88 -6.70 -9.56
CA THR A 305 12.05 -8.11 -9.13
C THR A 305 10.70 -8.77 -8.86
N HIS A 306 10.69 -10.10 -8.84
CA HIS A 306 9.53 -10.84 -8.33
C HIS A 306 9.47 -10.71 -6.81
N THR A 307 8.49 -9.94 -6.32
CA THR A 307 8.19 -9.78 -4.88
C THR A 307 6.73 -10.06 -4.61
N ALA A 308 6.37 -10.16 -3.33
CA ALA A 308 5.01 -10.32 -2.88
C ALA A 308 4.07 -9.28 -3.52
N GLY A 309 2.95 -9.72 -4.06
CA GLY A 309 1.96 -8.87 -4.72
C GLY A 309 2.34 -8.39 -6.13
N THR A 310 3.63 -8.37 -6.50
CA THR A 310 4.06 -7.91 -7.83
C THR A 310 3.41 -8.73 -8.95
N GLY A 311 3.42 -10.07 -8.83
CA GLY A 311 2.82 -10.96 -9.83
C GLY A 311 1.31 -10.87 -9.98
N GLU A 312 0.61 -10.15 -9.09
CA GLU A 312 -0.82 -9.91 -9.22
C GLU A 312 -1.10 -8.73 -10.16
N LEU A 313 -0.30 -7.67 -10.05
CA LEU A 313 -0.36 -6.51 -10.95
C LEU A 313 0.34 -6.78 -12.28
N LEU A 314 1.47 -7.45 -12.22
CA LEU A 314 2.40 -7.71 -13.33
C LEU A 314 2.59 -9.23 -13.45
N PRO A 315 1.64 -9.98 -14.01
CA PRO A 315 1.67 -11.45 -14.00
C PRO A 315 2.90 -12.09 -14.62
N ASP A 316 3.46 -11.46 -15.67
CA ASP A 316 4.61 -11.98 -16.41
C ASP A 316 5.37 -10.87 -17.17
N GLY A 317 6.32 -11.25 -18.00
CA GLY A 317 7.14 -10.35 -18.81
C GLY A 317 6.39 -9.54 -19.87
N THR A 318 5.10 -9.77 -20.10
CA THR A 318 4.27 -8.94 -20.98
C THR A 318 3.75 -7.68 -20.28
N TYR A 319 3.88 -7.59 -18.97
CA TYR A 319 3.45 -6.44 -18.15
C TYR A 319 4.62 -5.59 -17.63
N ALA A 320 5.80 -6.19 -17.48
CA ALA A 320 7.00 -5.51 -16.95
C ALA A 320 8.27 -6.21 -17.40
N ALA A 321 9.42 -5.55 -17.28
CA ALA A 321 10.72 -6.20 -17.37
C ALA A 321 11.11 -6.75 -15.99
N TYR A 322 11.25 -8.06 -15.87
CA TYR A 322 11.64 -8.72 -14.64
C TYR A 322 13.15 -8.89 -14.52
N LEU A 323 13.65 -8.66 -13.32
CA LEU A 323 15.06 -8.79 -12.95
C LEU A 323 15.31 -10.17 -12.35
N GLU A 324 16.19 -10.94 -12.97
CA GLU A 324 16.68 -12.22 -12.42
C GLU A 324 17.73 -12.00 -11.31
N SER A 325 18.35 -10.82 -11.28
CA SER A 325 19.36 -10.46 -10.31
C SER A 325 19.37 -8.96 -10.07
N THR A 326 19.64 -8.54 -8.83
CA THR A 326 19.85 -7.13 -8.46
C THR A 326 21.31 -6.67 -8.56
N ALA A 327 22.20 -7.49 -9.10
CA ALA A 327 23.58 -7.08 -9.37
C ALA A 327 23.61 -5.90 -10.36
N PRO A 328 24.48 -4.88 -10.17
CA PRO A 328 24.52 -3.70 -11.03
C PRO A 328 24.63 -3.99 -12.52
N ALA A 329 25.41 -4.99 -12.92
CA ALA A 329 25.53 -5.37 -14.33
C ALA A 329 24.23 -5.94 -14.92
N ALA A 330 23.48 -6.74 -14.15
CA ALA A 330 22.18 -7.27 -14.57
C ALA A 330 21.14 -6.15 -14.66
N LEU A 331 21.13 -5.22 -13.70
CA LEU A 331 20.30 -4.01 -13.74
C LEU A 331 20.61 -3.16 -14.97
N ALA A 332 21.88 -2.91 -15.26
CA ALA A 332 22.30 -2.14 -16.42
C ALA A 332 21.82 -2.80 -17.72
N ALA A 333 21.96 -4.12 -17.87
CA ALA A 333 21.50 -4.85 -19.04
C ALA A 333 19.96 -4.78 -19.22
N ALA A 334 19.19 -4.95 -18.15
CA ALA A 334 17.74 -4.86 -18.19
C ALA A 334 17.26 -3.44 -18.55
N LEU A 335 17.85 -2.42 -17.93
CA LEU A 335 17.56 -1.02 -18.23
C LEU A 335 17.91 -0.68 -19.68
N GLN A 336 19.08 -1.11 -20.17
CA GLN A 336 19.48 -0.91 -21.55
C GLN A 336 18.48 -1.52 -22.53
N ALA A 337 18.01 -2.73 -22.28
CA ALA A 337 17.00 -3.38 -23.10
C ALA A 337 15.68 -2.62 -23.15
N VAL A 338 15.22 -2.10 -22.00
CA VAL A 338 13.98 -1.31 -21.93
C VAL A 338 14.13 0.04 -22.63
N LEU A 339 15.28 0.70 -22.51
CA LEU A 339 15.55 1.99 -23.13
C LEU A 339 15.79 1.87 -24.65
N ALA A 340 16.27 0.72 -25.13
CA ALA A 340 16.56 0.47 -26.54
C ALA A 340 15.28 0.20 -27.36
N ASP A 341 14.19 -0.27 -26.72
CA ASP A 341 12.91 -0.57 -27.39
C ASP A 341 11.75 0.09 -26.62
N PRO A 342 11.52 1.39 -26.83
CA PRO A 342 10.44 2.12 -26.16
C PRO A 342 9.05 1.59 -26.53
N ASP A 343 8.83 1.05 -27.72
CA ASP A 343 7.53 0.55 -28.16
C ASP A 343 7.13 -0.70 -27.37
N VAL A 344 8.06 -1.63 -27.18
CA VAL A 344 7.85 -2.80 -26.32
C VAL A 344 7.65 -2.37 -24.85
N ALA A 345 8.42 -1.40 -24.38
CA ALA A 345 8.28 -0.88 -23.04
C ALA A 345 6.90 -0.25 -22.78
N HIS A 346 6.39 0.55 -23.70
CA HIS A 346 5.05 1.13 -23.61
C HIS A 346 3.94 0.10 -23.75
N THR A 347 4.10 -0.91 -24.62
CA THR A 347 3.14 -2.04 -24.73
C THR A 347 2.98 -2.76 -23.39
N ARG A 348 4.08 -3.01 -22.67
CA ARG A 348 4.06 -3.58 -21.32
C ARG A 348 3.37 -2.65 -20.31
N ALA A 349 3.66 -1.36 -20.37
CA ALA A 349 3.05 -0.35 -19.49
C ALA A 349 1.53 -0.26 -19.71
N ASP A 350 1.06 -0.35 -20.95
CA ASP A 350 -0.37 -0.36 -21.29
C ASP A 350 -1.06 -1.64 -20.80
N ALA A 351 -0.41 -2.79 -20.88
CA ALA A 351 -0.90 -4.04 -20.30
C ALA A 351 -1.02 -3.93 -18.76
N ALA A 352 0.01 -3.39 -18.11
CA ALA A 352 0.00 -3.14 -16.66
C ALA A 352 -1.12 -2.17 -16.25
N TYR A 353 -1.30 -1.08 -16.99
CA TYR A 353 -2.39 -0.13 -16.77
C TYR A 353 -3.77 -0.78 -16.94
N THR A 354 -3.95 -1.61 -17.96
CA THR A 354 -5.22 -2.32 -18.21
C THR A 354 -5.56 -3.25 -17.05
N ASN A 355 -4.58 -4.03 -16.58
CA ASN A 355 -4.77 -4.91 -15.42
C ASN A 355 -5.05 -4.11 -14.14
N LEU A 356 -4.35 -2.99 -13.95
CA LEU A 356 -4.59 -2.09 -12.83
C LEU A 356 -6.04 -1.57 -12.84
N CYS A 357 -6.53 -1.06 -13.97
CA CYS A 357 -7.90 -0.54 -14.08
C CYS A 357 -8.96 -1.60 -13.80
N ALA A 358 -8.70 -2.86 -14.18
CA ALA A 358 -9.62 -3.96 -13.95
C ALA A 358 -9.70 -4.41 -12.47
N HIS A 359 -8.59 -4.34 -11.72
CA HIS A 359 -8.49 -5.04 -10.44
C HIS A 359 -7.95 -4.20 -9.27
N PHE A 360 -7.19 -3.13 -9.53
CA PHE A 360 -6.42 -2.38 -8.53
C PHE A 360 -6.81 -0.91 -8.45
N THR A 361 -8.04 -0.57 -8.84
CA THR A 361 -8.64 0.75 -8.56
C THR A 361 -9.47 0.70 -7.29
N TRP A 362 -9.55 1.82 -6.56
CA TRP A 362 -10.42 1.91 -5.37
C TRP A 362 -11.87 1.58 -5.71
N GLN A 363 -12.33 1.88 -6.92
CA GLN A 363 -13.67 1.51 -7.39
C GLN A 363 -13.84 -0.02 -7.50
N ALA A 364 -12.86 -0.74 -8.05
CA ALA A 364 -12.91 -2.20 -8.19
C ALA A 364 -12.87 -2.90 -6.82
N VAL A 365 -12.01 -2.41 -5.91
CA VAL A 365 -11.91 -2.93 -4.55
C VAL A 365 -13.20 -2.68 -3.77
N PHE A 366 -13.75 -1.47 -3.85
CA PHE A 366 -15.02 -1.12 -3.23
C PHE A 366 -16.17 -1.99 -3.75
N ALA A 367 -16.30 -2.16 -5.06
CA ALA A 367 -17.35 -3.01 -5.66
C ALA A 367 -17.28 -4.46 -5.14
N THR A 368 -16.07 -4.99 -4.93
CA THR A 368 -15.87 -6.33 -4.34
C THR A 368 -16.33 -6.35 -2.88
N MET A 369 -16.00 -5.34 -2.10
CA MET A 369 -16.43 -5.20 -0.71
C MET A 369 -17.95 -5.04 -0.61
N GLU A 370 -18.56 -4.19 -1.42
CA GLU A 370 -19.99 -3.94 -1.47
C GLU A 370 -20.77 -5.22 -1.83
N LYS A 371 -20.30 -5.98 -2.82
CA LYS A 371 -20.87 -7.28 -3.18
C LYS A 371 -20.82 -8.26 -2.01
N THR A 372 -19.73 -8.27 -1.27
CA THR A 372 -19.58 -9.10 -0.06
C THR A 372 -20.58 -8.69 1.01
N ALA A 373 -20.75 -7.39 1.24
CA ALA A 373 -21.74 -6.86 2.18
C ALA A 373 -23.17 -7.24 1.79
N ALA A 374 -23.53 -7.06 0.51
CA ALA A 374 -24.85 -7.42 0.00
C ALA A 374 -25.16 -8.93 0.11
N GLN A 375 -24.13 -9.78 -0.07
CA GLN A 375 -24.28 -11.23 0.11
C GLN A 375 -24.46 -11.61 1.58
N ALA A 376 -23.76 -10.93 2.50
CA ALA A 376 -23.87 -11.16 3.93
C ALA A 376 -25.28 -10.75 4.45
N ALA A 377 -25.81 -9.60 3.99
CA ALA A 377 -27.16 -9.13 4.36
C ALA A 377 -28.30 -10.07 3.93
N LYS A 378 -28.08 -10.89 2.86
CA LYS A 378 -29.07 -11.89 2.42
C LYS A 378 -29.08 -13.17 3.26
N ARG A 379 -28.05 -13.38 4.09
CA ARG A 379 -27.88 -14.58 4.92
C ARG A 379 -28.24 -14.35 6.39
N SER A 380 -28.40 -13.08 6.78
CA SER A 380 -28.87 -12.64 8.10
C SER A 380 -30.39 -12.54 8.13
#